data_c74ce08901c2c73d5a5aee633ed64b1b
#
_entry.id   c74ce08901c2c73d5a5aee633ed64b1b
#
_cell.length_a   1.000
_cell.length_b   1.000
_cell.length_c   1.000
_cell.angle_alpha   90.00
_cell.angle_beta   90.00
_cell.angle_gamma   90.00
#
_symmetry.space_group_name_H-M   'P 1'
#
loop_
_entity.id
_entity.type
_entity.pdbx_description
1 polymer ?
#
loop_
_entity_poly.entity_id
_entity_poly.type
_entity_poly.pdbx_seq_one_letter_code
_entity_poly.pdbx_strand_id
1 'polypeptide(L)'
;MRTKITVKSRLLELLEKNKGTVISGEKIAEELQCTRAAVWKAVKTLREEGYEIAAGSNKGYMLSAESNKLAEEGIRPFLSKPDVFLKVYPETESTNRTAKQAAISGEAKHGSAVLAYRQTEGRGRRGRKFYSPYDAACISA
;
A
#
# COMPACT_ATOMS: atom_id res chain seq x y z
N MET A 1 11.51 12.74 3.95
CA MET A 1 11.57 12.57 2.48
C MET A 1 10.18 12.54 1.91
N ARG A 2 9.87 13.43 0.99
CA ARG A 2 8.61 13.31 0.23
C ARG A 2 8.74 12.09 -0.68
N THR A 3 7.92 11.09 -0.48
CA THR A 3 7.78 9.97 -1.41
C THR A 3 7.41 10.56 -2.78
N LYS A 4 8.20 10.29 -3.81
CA LYS A 4 7.85 10.71 -5.18
C LYS A 4 6.47 10.15 -5.51
N ILE A 5 5.48 11.02 -5.55
CA ILE A 5 4.12 10.64 -5.95
C ILE A 5 4.18 10.34 -7.45
N THR A 6 4.20 9.06 -7.78
CA THR A 6 4.20 8.59 -9.17
C THR A 6 2.77 8.46 -9.68
N VAL A 7 2.60 8.45 -11.00
CA VAL A 7 1.28 8.15 -11.62
C VAL A 7 0.74 6.82 -11.11
N LYS A 8 1.61 5.83 -10.93
CA LYS A 8 1.26 4.52 -10.36
C LYS A 8 0.67 4.64 -8.95
N SER A 9 1.32 5.38 -8.05
CA SER A 9 0.84 5.57 -6.67
C SER A 9 -0.51 6.29 -6.62
N ARG A 10 -0.68 7.33 -7.44
CA ARG A 10 -1.95 8.09 -7.53
C ARG A 10 -3.06 7.24 -8.12
N LEU A 11 -2.75 6.43 -9.13
CA LEU A 11 -3.71 5.49 -9.73
C LEU A 11 -4.17 4.46 -8.71
N LEU A 12 -3.24 3.86 -7.95
CA LEU A 12 -3.58 2.88 -6.93
C LEU A 12 -4.46 3.50 -5.84
N GLU A 13 -4.13 4.70 -5.38
CA GLU A 13 -4.94 5.45 -4.42
C GLU A 13 -6.37 5.70 -4.93
N LEU A 14 -6.51 6.09 -6.19
CA LEU A 14 -7.82 6.30 -6.81
C LEU A 14 -8.62 5.00 -6.93
N LEU A 15 -7.97 3.91 -7.34
CA LEU A 15 -8.61 2.60 -7.44
C LEU A 15 -9.01 2.04 -6.08
N GLU A 16 -8.21 2.24 -5.04
CA GLU A 16 -8.54 1.83 -3.67
C GLU A 16 -9.75 2.60 -3.11
N LYS A 17 -9.84 3.92 -3.36
CA LYS A 17 -11.01 4.71 -2.99
C LYS A 17 -12.30 4.24 -3.65
N ASN A 18 -12.20 3.71 -4.86
CA ASN A 18 -13.32 3.25 -5.67
C ASN A 18 -13.29 1.73 -5.89
N LYS A 19 -12.79 1.00 -4.91
CA LYS A 19 -12.65 -0.46 -4.96
C LYS A 19 -13.98 -1.14 -5.30
N GLY A 20 -13.93 -2.08 -6.24
CA GLY A 20 -15.14 -2.75 -6.75
C GLY A 20 -15.96 -1.93 -7.76
N THR A 21 -15.53 -0.72 -8.12
CA THR A 21 -16.20 0.15 -9.10
C THR A 21 -15.33 0.31 -10.34
N VAL A 22 -15.96 0.25 -11.52
CA VAL A 22 -15.27 0.47 -12.79
C VAL A 22 -15.10 1.97 -13.03
N ILE A 23 -13.88 2.40 -13.31
CA ILE A 23 -13.55 3.79 -13.65
C ILE A 23 -12.99 3.79 -15.08
N SER A 24 -13.50 4.67 -15.93
CA SER A 24 -12.99 4.78 -17.30
C SER A 24 -11.54 5.28 -17.34
N GLY A 25 -10.75 4.74 -18.27
CA GLY A 25 -9.35 5.18 -18.43
C GLY A 25 -9.22 6.67 -18.77
N GLU A 26 -10.21 7.25 -19.43
CA GLU A 26 -10.29 8.68 -19.72
C GLU A 26 -10.48 9.51 -18.45
N LYS A 27 -11.42 9.14 -17.59
CA LYS A 27 -11.66 9.78 -16.30
C LYS A 27 -10.43 9.70 -15.39
N ILE A 28 -9.75 8.55 -15.37
CA ILE A 28 -8.51 8.38 -14.63
C ILE A 28 -7.43 9.33 -15.18
N ALA A 29 -7.26 9.40 -16.49
CA ALA A 29 -6.28 10.26 -17.12
C ALA A 29 -6.52 11.75 -16.81
N GLU A 30 -7.78 12.20 -16.85
CA GLU A 30 -8.17 13.56 -16.47
C GLU A 30 -7.86 13.84 -14.99
N GLU A 31 -8.28 12.96 -14.09
CA GLU A 31 -8.12 13.14 -12.63
C GLU A 31 -6.65 13.13 -12.20
N LEU A 32 -5.84 12.29 -12.85
CA LEU A 32 -4.39 12.20 -12.60
C LEU A 32 -3.56 13.20 -13.42
N GLN A 33 -4.20 13.96 -14.32
CA GLN A 33 -3.54 14.89 -15.23
C GLN A 33 -2.41 14.22 -16.04
N CYS A 34 -2.70 13.07 -16.61
CA CYS A 34 -1.75 12.28 -17.38
C CYS A 34 -2.39 11.73 -18.66
N THR A 35 -1.59 11.10 -19.51
CA THR A 35 -2.08 10.47 -20.74
C THR A 35 -2.72 9.11 -20.46
N ARG A 36 -3.63 8.68 -21.34
CA ARG A 36 -4.21 7.32 -21.30
C ARG A 36 -3.14 6.23 -21.40
N ALA A 37 -2.07 6.49 -22.18
CA ALA A 37 -0.93 5.58 -22.28
C ALA A 37 -0.19 5.44 -20.92
N ALA A 38 -0.05 6.54 -20.16
CA ALA A 38 0.53 6.50 -18.81
C ALA A 38 -0.34 5.71 -17.84
N VAL A 39 -1.67 5.85 -17.91
CA VAL A 39 -2.61 5.04 -17.13
C VAL A 39 -2.45 3.55 -17.45
N TRP A 40 -2.44 3.20 -18.72
CA TRP A 40 -2.26 1.80 -19.14
C TRP A 40 -0.95 1.19 -18.63
N LYS A 41 0.15 1.94 -18.75
CA LYS A 41 1.46 1.52 -18.24
C LYS A 41 1.46 1.32 -16.72
N ALA A 42 0.83 2.23 -16.00
CA ALA A 42 0.70 2.13 -14.54
C ALA A 42 -0.14 0.90 -14.14
N VAL A 43 -1.26 0.64 -14.81
CA VAL A 43 -2.10 -0.56 -14.61
C VAL A 43 -1.31 -1.82 -14.88
N LYS A 44 -0.54 -1.86 -15.97
CA LYS A 44 0.32 -3.01 -16.30
C LYS A 44 1.32 -3.29 -15.16
N THR A 45 2.01 -2.26 -14.69
CA THR A 45 2.97 -2.39 -13.57
C THR A 45 2.29 -2.88 -12.29
N LEU A 46 1.11 -2.35 -11.95
CA LEU A 46 0.36 -2.81 -10.78
C LEU A 46 -0.07 -4.28 -10.88
N ARG A 47 -0.47 -4.73 -12.06
CA ARG A 47 -0.78 -6.16 -12.30
C ARG A 47 0.44 -7.05 -12.14
N GLU A 48 1.60 -6.62 -12.63
CA GLU A 48 2.87 -7.31 -12.46
C GLU A 48 3.27 -7.40 -10.96
N GLU A 49 2.90 -6.42 -10.16
CA GLU A 49 3.07 -6.40 -8.71
C GLU A 49 2.03 -7.26 -7.96
N GLY A 50 1.08 -7.88 -8.66
CA GLY A 50 0.10 -8.79 -8.10
C GLY A 50 -1.24 -8.16 -7.72
N TYR A 51 -1.55 -6.95 -8.15
CA TYR A 51 -2.88 -6.37 -7.97
C TYR A 51 -3.88 -6.94 -8.97
N GLU A 52 -5.04 -7.33 -8.49
CA GLU A 52 -6.15 -7.81 -9.33
C GLU A 52 -6.95 -6.63 -9.89
N ILE A 53 -6.49 -6.10 -11.03
CA ILE A 53 -7.16 -5.03 -11.75
C ILE A 53 -7.83 -5.60 -12.99
N ALA A 54 -9.15 -5.63 -13.00
CA ALA A 54 -9.94 -6.03 -14.16
C ALA A 54 -10.05 -4.86 -15.15
N ALA A 55 -9.98 -5.18 -16.44
CA ALA A 55 -10.38 -4.26 -17.50
C ALA A 55 -11.85 -4.56 -17.83
N GLY A 56 -12.71 -3.59 -17.59
CA GLY A 56 -14.13 -3.71 -17.95
C GLY A 56 -14.34 -3.70 -19.46
N SER A 57 -15.43 -4.29 -19.91
CA SER A 57 -15.83 -4.37 -21.32
C SER A 57 -15.97 -3.01 -22.04
N ASN A 58 -16.13 -1.93 -21.28
CA ASN A 58 -16.25 -0.55 -21.77
C ASN A 58 -14.99 0.31 -21.51
N LYS A 59 -13.80 -0.28 -21.62
CA LYS A 59 -12.50 0.42 -21.50
C LYS A 59 -12.23 1.09 -20.14
N GLY A 60 -12.78 0.54 -19.08
CA GLY A 60 -12.52 0.97 -17.71
C GLY A 60 -11.65 -0.01 -16.93
N TYR A 61 -11.17 0.42 -15.79
CA TYR A 61 -10.39 -0.38 -14.84
C TYR A 61 -11.11 -0.47 -13.50
N MET A 62 -11.00 -1.62 -12.86
CA MET A 62 -11.59 -1.88 -11.55
C MET A 62 -10.60 -2.69 -10.71
N LEU A 63 -10.31 -2.20 -9.51
CA LEU A 63 -9.61 -3.00 -8.52
C LEU A 63 -10.61 -3.96 -7.87
N SER A 64 -10.27 -5.25 -7.79
CA SER A 64 -11.12 -6.26 -7.18
C SER A 64 -11.46 -5.89 -5.74
N ALA A 65 -12.75 -6.00 -5.38
CA ALA A 65 -13.21 -5.77 -4.01
C ALA A 65 -12.59 -6.77 -3.00
N GLU A 66 -12.20 -7.94 -3.48
CA GLU A 66 -11.57 -9.00 -2.68
C GLU A 66 -10.04 -8.84 -2.56
N SER A 67 -9.46 -7.87 -3.27
CA SER A 67 -8.03 -7.59 -3.16
C SER A 67 -7.69 -7.17 -1.73
N ASN A 68 -6.90 -8.00 -1.06
CA ASN A 68 -6.44 -7.79 0.31
C ASN A 68 -4.95 -7.43 0.38
N LYS A 69 -4.38 -7.00 -0.73
CA LYS A 69 -2.98 -6.62 -0.78
C LYS A 69 -2.72 -5.38 0.06
N LEU A 70 -1.82 -5.53 1.01
CA LEU A 70 -1.40 -4.46 1.90
C LEU A 70 -0.33 -3.60 1.21
N ALA A 71 -0.63 -2.31 1.02
CA ALA A 71 0.31 -1.34 0.47
C ALA A 71 0.11 0.03 1.10
N GLU A 72 1.16 0.83 1.16
CA GLU A 72 1.10 2.19 1.69
C GLU A 72 0.07 3.04 0.94
N GLU A 73 0.04 2.93 -0.37
CA GLU A 73 -0.87 3.66 -1.25
C GLU A 73 -2.34 3.30 -1.02
N GLY A 74 -2.62 2.06 -0.64
CA GLY A 74 -3.97 1.62 -0.30
C GLY A 74 -4.45 2.08 1.07
N ILE A 75 -3.53 2.36 1.98
CA ILE A 75 -3.85 2.77 3.36
C ILE A 75 -3.95 4.29 3.49
N ARG A 76 -3.04 5.04 2.84
CA ARG A 76 -2.95 6.51 2.96
C ARG A 76 -4.26 7.26 2.75
N PRO A 77 -5.13 6.90 1.77
CA PRO A 77 -6.41 7.60 1.56
C PRO A 77 -7.36 7.59 2.76
N PHE A 78 -7.20 6.60 3.64
CA PHE A 78 -8.05 6.41 4.82
C PHE A 78 -7.44 7.01 6.11
N LEU A 79 -6.24 7.58 6.02
CA LEU A 79 -5.60 8.22 7.17
C LEU A 79 -6.11 9.64 7.38
N SER A 80 -6.43 9.98 8.63
CA SER A 80 -6.79 11.34 9.01
C SER A 80 -5.63 12.34 8.85
N LYS A 81 -4.39 11.84 8.93
CA LYS A 81 -3.15 12.62 8.73
C LYS A 81 -2.28 11.91 7.69
N PRO A 82 -2.34 12.32 6.41
CA PRO A 82 -1.60 11.65 5.34
C PRO A 82 -0.07 11.78 5.44
N ASP A 83 0.42 12.75 6.20
CA ASP A 83 1.86 13.02 6.36
C ASP A 83 2.55 12.14 7.42
N VAL A 84 1.85 11.22 8.07
CA VAL A 84 2.46 10.30 9.02
C VAL A 84 3.42 9.34 8.31
N PHE A 85 4.47 8.96 9.02
CA PHE A 85 5.35 7.90 8.57
C PHE A 85 4.58 6.57 8.54
N LEU A 86 4.38 6.04 7.35
CA LEU A 86 3.75 4.75 7.12
C LEU A 86 4.65 3.93 6.21
N LYS A 87 5.05 2.76 6.68
CA LYS A 87 5.84 1.81 5.90
C LYS A 87 5.24 0.42 5.95
N VAL A 88 5.21 -0.23 4.79
CA VAL A 88 4.81 -1.61 4.61
C VAL A 88 5.98 -2.41 4.05
N TYR A 89 6.37 -3.45 4.75
CA TYR A 89 7.48 -4.32 4.36
C TYR A 89 6.96 -5.71 3.99
N PRO A 90 7.49 -6.35 2.94
CA PRO A 90 7.23 -7.76 2.69
C PRO A 90 7.68 -8.62 3.86
N GLU A 91 8.87 -8.36 4.36
CA GLU A 91 9.46 -9.04 5.51
C GLU A 91 10.33 -8.07 6.31
N THR A 92 10.31 -8.21 7.62
CA THR A 92 11.20 -7.51 8.54
C THR A 92 11.55 -8.41 9.72
N GLU A 93 12.67 -8.14 10.40
CA GLU A 93 13.01 -8.86 11.63
C GLU A 93 11.94 -8.64 12.70
N SER A 94 11.60 -7.39 12.95
CA SER A 94 10.59 -6.99 13.92
C SER A 94 10.06 -5.60 13.61
N THR A 95 8.75 -5.45 13.49
CA THR A 95 8.11 -4.14 13.27
C THR A 95 8.40 -3.17 14.41
N ASN A 96 8.50 -3.66 15.65
CA ASN A 96 8.90 -2.85 16.81
C ASN A 96 10.32 -2.30 16.69
N ARG A 97 11.28 -3.13 16.23
CA ARG A 97 12.67 -2.71 16.04
C ARG A 97 12.74 -1.67 14.93
N THR A 98 12.06 -1.92 13.82
CA THR A 98 11.99 -1.00 12.67
C THR A 98 11.37 0.35 13.07
N ALA A 99 10.27 0.33 13.80
CA ALA A 99 9.60 1.54 14.28
C ALA A 99 10.49 2.34 15.25
N LYS A 100 11.21 1.67 16.17
CA LYS A 100 12.17 2.32 17.07
C LYS A 100 13.31 2.97 16.32
N GLN A 101 13.88 2.30 15.33
CA GLN A 101 14.95 2.87 14.49
C GLN A 101 14.47 4.10 13.73
N ALA A 102 13.28 4.05 13.13
CA ALA A 102 12.68 5.19 12.44
C ALA A 102 12.39 6.37 13.38
N ALA A 103 12.02 6.10 14.63
CA ALA A 103 11.83 7.13 15.65
C ALA A 103 13.17 7.78 16.07
N ILE A 104 14.22 6.98 16.24
CA ILE A 104 15.58 7.45 16.58
C ILE A 104 16.17 8.31 15.46
N SER A 105 15.95 7.92 14.19
CA SER A 105 16.42 8.70 13.03
C SER A 105 15.59 9.99 12.79
N GLY A 106 14.49 10.17 13.50
CA GLY A 106 13.60 11.31 13.35
C GLY A 106 12.63 11.22 12.17
N GLU A 107 12.60 10.10 11.46
CA GLU A 107 11.66 9.87 10.35
C GLU A 107 10.23 9.61 10.85
N ALA A 108 10.11 8.82 11.92
CA ALA A 108 8.82 8.47 12.51
C ALA A 108 8.49 9.40 13.67
N LYS A 109 7.32 10.01 13.59
CA LYS A 109 6.72 10.86 14.64
C LYS A 109 5.52 10.15 15.27
N HIS A 110 4.94 10.76 16.28
CA HIS A 110 3.71 10.25 16.90
C HIS A 110 2.62 9.97 15.85
N GLY A 111 1.99 8.82 15.94
CA GLY A 111 1.01 8.34 14.98
C GLY A 111 1.59 7.58 13.78
N SER A 112 2.90 7.36 13.74
CA SER A 112 3.55 6.56 12.71
C SER A 112 3.19 5.07 12.82
N ALA A 113 3.19 4.37 11.69
CA ALA A 113 2.92 2.94 11.65
C ALA A 113 3.93 2.18 10.76
N VAL A 114 4.33 1.02 11.22
CA VAL A 114 5.14 0.05 10.47
C VAL A 114 4.37 -1.26 10.40
N LEU A 115 4.14 -1.73 9.18
CA LEU A 115 3.45 -2.98 8.91
C LEU A 115 4.37 -3.93 8.15
N ALA A 116 4.17 -5.22 8.35
CA ALA A 116 4.88 -6.25 7.61
C ALA A 116 3.98 -7.46 7.35
N TYR A 117 4.19 -8.11 6.21
CA TYR A 117 3.55 -9.38 5.92
C TYR A 117 4.14 -10.51 6.76
N ARG A 118 5.43 -10.44 7.08
CA ARG A 118 6.16 -11.43 7.87
C ARG A 118 7.19 -10.79 8.78
N GLN A 119 7.33 -11.35 9.99
CA GLN A 119 8.44 -11.07 10.90
C GLN A 119 9.28 -12.33 11.12
N THR A 120 10.59 -12.19 11.01
CA THR A 120 11.53 -13.30 11.25
C THR A 120 11.91 -13.45 12.72
N GLU A 121 11.91 -12.33 13.47
CA GLU A 121 12.24 -12.28 14.89
C GLU A 121 11.15 -11.58 15.71
N GLY A 122 9.89 -11.84 15.35
CA GLY A 122 8.74 -11.32 16.09
C GLY A 122 8.75 -11.78 17.54
N ARG A 123 8.53 -10.85 18.48
CA ARG A 123 8.52 -11.15 19.93
C ARG A 123 7.16 -10.80 20.51
N GLY A 124 6.58 -11.77 21.19
CA GLY A 124 5.42 -11.57 22.05
C GLY A 124 5.80 -11.06 23.43
N ARG A 125 4.80 -10.85 24.27
CA ARG A 125 5.01 -10.48 25.69
C ARG A 125 5.84 -11.53 26.42
N ARG A 126 6.70 -11.09 27.34
CA ARG A 126 7.58 -11.95 28.17
C ARG A 126 8.56 -12.82 27.37
N GLY A 127 9.04 -12.30 26.21
CA GLY A 127 10.06 -12.98 25.42
C GLY A 127 9.56 -14.20 24.62
N ARG A 128 8.25 -14.43 24.55
CA ARG A 128 7.70 -15.53 23.75
C ARG A 128 7.94 -15.27 22.26
N LYS A 129 8.28 -16.30 21.52
CA LYS A 129 8.38 -16.22 20.05
C LYS A 129 7.00 -15.98 19.45
N PHE A 130 6.92 -15.05 18.52
CA PHE A 130 5.71 -14.79 17.76
C PHE A 130 5.82 -15.45 16.38
N TYR A 131 4.93 -16.39 16.10
CA TYR A 131 4.86 -17.04 14.80
C TYR A 131 4.09 -16.17 13.80
N SER A 132 4.74 -15.82 12.68
CA SER A 132 4.17 -14.97 11.64
C SER A 132 4.38 -15.63 10.27
N PRO A 133 3.47 -16.50 9.83
CA PRO A 133 3.52 -17.06 8.49
C PRO A 133 3.21 -15.99 7.44
N TYR A 134 3.81 -16.11 6.26
CA TYR A 134 3.81 -15.07 5.23
C TYR A 134 2.40 -14.63 4.80
N ASP A 135 1.47 -15.54 4.62
CA ASP A 135 0.15 -15.23 4.07
C ASP A 135 -0.99 -15.15 5.11
N ALA A 136 -0.69 -15.26 6.39
CA ALA A 136 -1.72 -15.42 7.41
C ALA A 136 -1.94 -14.22 8.32
N ALA A 137 -1.04 -13.25 8.40
CA ALA A 137 -1.18 -12.13 9.32
C ALA A 137 -0.51 -10.84 8.82
N CYS A 138 -1.20 -9.73 8.98
CA CYS A 138 -0.63 -8.40 8.95
C CYS A 138 -0.22 -8.00 10.36
N ILE A 139 1.01 -7.52 10.54
CA ILE A 139 1.56 -7.16 11.84
C ILE A 139 1.89 -5.68 11.86
N SER A 140 1.36 -4.98 12.85
CA SER A 140 1.60 -3.56 13.08
C SER A 140 2.33 -3.32 14.39
N ALA A 141 3.09 -2.29 14.45
CA ALA A 141 3.74 -1.79 15.65
C ALA A 141 3.51 -0.29 15.84
#